data_7c3e141d66a2a65e5152412aaef13215
#
_entry.id   7c3e141d66a2a65e5152412aaef13215
#
_cell.length_a   1.000
_cell.length_b   1.000
_cell.length_c   1.000
_cell.angle_alpha   90.00
_cell.angle_beta   90.00
_cell.angle_gamma   90.00
#
_symmetry.space_group_name_H-M   'P 1'
#
loop_
_entity.id
_entity.type
_entity.pdbx_description
1 polymer ?
#
loop_
_entity_poly.entity_id
_entity_poly.type
_entity_poly.pdbx_seq_one_letter_code
_entity_poly.pdbx_strand_id
1 'polypeptide(L)'
;MPFVNESGNADVEYLSDGMTETLIRSLSQLSGLNVKSRSSVFRYKGKDADARTIGQELGVQAILNGRVVQRGDQLILNLELIDPKTENVIWADEYNRKQSDLVSLQNDIARDVSAKLKLKLSGTDQQKLAKYYTDDSEAYRLYLQGRFYWNKRAGREFAKAESYFQQAVAKDPNFALGYVGLADTNEDKERPKKKEYILHALALDDQLPEAHASLGYQYMLDYDWAASERELDRAIELNPNLPQAHAWNGARLMMLGRYDEAVASIKRSLEIDPTAAGTNFYYGILLFVSGRTAESIRQLNKLAEMEPTLPWTRGWLSNAYRYQGDPQNAVEERARSIEIAGRPDDA
;
A
#
# COMPACT_ATOMS: atom_id res chain seq x y z
N MET A 1 3.70 13.44 1.02
CA MET A 1 4.59 13.00 2.15
C MET A 1 3.71 12.63 3.32
N PRO A 2 4.16 11.85 4.31
CA PRO A 2 3.40 11.63 5.54
C PRO A 2 3.07 12.95 6.21
N PHE A 3 1.81 13.14 6.59
CA PHE A 3 1.42 14.35 7.32
C PHE A 3 2.00 14.32 8.74
N VAL A 4 2.37 15.47 9.24
CA VAL A 4 2.99 15.63 10.56
C VAL A 4 1.90 15.94 11.57
N ASN A 5 1.86 15.20 12.68
CA ASN A 5 0.99 15.50 13.80
C ASN A 5 1.64 16.58 14.69
N GLU A 6 1.07 17.77 14.68
CA GLU A 6 1.50 18.91 15.52
C GLU A 6 0.53 19.16 16.69
N SER A 7 -0.36 18.20 17.00
CA SER A 7 -1.34 18.33 18.08
C SER A 7 -0.73 18.25 19.48
N GLY A 8 0.54 17.84 19.61
CA GLY A 8 1.16 17.54 20.89
C GLY A 8 0.59 16.30 21.60
N ASN A 9 -0.30 15.55 20.96
CA ASN A 9 -0.90 14.31 21.46
C ASN A 9 -0.61 13.16 20.48
N ALA A 10 0.13 12.16 20.96
CA ALA A 10 0.48 10.97 20.18
C ALA A 10 -0.75 10.10 19.83
N ASP A 11 -1.83 10.17 20.63
CA ASP A 11 -3.05 9.39 20.39
C ASP A 11 -3.78 9.77 19.10
N VAL A 12 -3.47 10.92 18.50
CA VAL A 12 -4.04 11.36 17.21
C VAL A 12 -3.12 11.15 16.01
N GLU A 13 -2.00 10.46 16.19
CA GLU A 13 -1.07 10.12 15.11
C GLU A 13 -1.75 9.34 13.97
N TYR A 14 -2.74 8.51 14.31
CA TYR A 14 -3.53 7.78 13.33
C TYR A 14 -4.28 8.69 12.33
N LEU A 15 -4.60 9.93 12.71
CA LEU A 15 -5.27 10.88 11.80
C LEU A 15 -4.30 11.33 10.71
N SER A 16 -3.09 11.77 11.07
CA SER A 16 -2.10 12.23 10.09
C SER A 16 -1.69 11.09 9.16
N ASP A 17 -1.43 9.90 9.68
CA ASP A 17 -1.07 8.72 8.88
C ASP A 17 -2.24 8.25 8.02
N GLY A 18 -3.44 8.17 8.58
CA GLY A 18 -4.63 7.72 7.89
C GLY A 18 -5.07 8.68 6.79
N MET A 19 -5.03 10.00 7.04
CA MET A 19 -5.33 11.02 6.01
C MET A 19 -4.31 10.95 4.86
N THR A 20 -3.03 10.76 5.16
CA THR A 20 -2.01 10.55 4.13
C THR A 20 -2.33 9.35 3.26
N GLU A 21 -2.62 8.19 3.89
CA GLU A 21 -2.90 6.94 3.18
C GLU A 21 -4.15 7.03 2.32
N THR A 22 -5.22 7.61 2.83
CA THR A 22 -6.47 7.73 2.08
C THR A 22 -6.38 8.75 0.95
N LEU A 23 -5.59 9.82 1.08
CA LEU A 23 -5.28 10.72 -0.04
C LEU A 23 -4.44 10.03 -1.11
N ILE A 24 -3.42 9.26 -0.73
CA ILE A 24 -2.65 8.43 -1.69
C ILE A 24 -3.61 7.53 -2.46
N ARG A 25 -4.53 6.83 -1.78
CA ARG A 25 -5.53 5.97 -2.43
C ARG A 25 -6.44 6.75 -3.39
N SER A 26 -7.03 7.85 -2.94
CA SER A 26 -7.97 8.63 -3.78
C SER A 26 -7.27 9.21 -5.01
N LEU A 27 -6.08 9.76 -4.85
CA LEU A 27 -5.33 10.35 -5.95
C LEU A 27 -4.75 9.30 -6.90
N SER A 28 -4.40 8.09 -6.41
CA SER A 28 -3.85 7.00 -7.25
C SER A 28 -4.87 6.43 -8.25
N GLN A 29 -6.16 6.60 -7.98
CA GLN A 29 -7.25 6.17 -8.86
C GLN A 29 -7.49 7.11 -10.06
N LEU A 30 -6.84 8.30 -10.07
CA LEU A 30 -7.03 9.29 -11.12
C LEU A 30 -6.18 8.95 -12.35
N SER A 31 -6.79 9.03 -13.51
CA SER A 31 -6.08 8.86 -14.77
C SER A 31 -5.08 10.00 -14.99
N GLY A 32 -3.88 9.67 -15.42
CA GLY A 32 -2.82 10.67 -15.69
C GLY A 32 -2.04 11.16 -14.47
N LEU A 33 -2.28 10.61 -13.27
CA LEU A 33 -1.49 10.92 -12.07
C LEU A 33 -0.75 9.66 -11.57
N ASN A 34 0.57 9.73 -11.46
CA ASN A 34 1.40 8.69 -10.86
C ASN A 34 1.70 9.03 -9.41
N VAL A 35 0.94 8.46 -8.48
CA VAL A 35 1.11 8.69 -7.05
C VAL A 35 2.02 7.61 -6.48
N LYS A 36 3.04 8.03 -5.70
CA LYS A 36 3.90 7.08 -4.99
C LYS A 36 3.16 6.41 -3.86
N SER A 37 3.46 5.13 -3.66
CA SER A 37 2.81 4.31 -2.62
C SER A 37 3.13 4.80 -1.21
N ARG A 38 2.32 4.34 -0.26
CA ARG A 38 2.52 4.60 1.16
C ARG A 38 3.93 4.19 1.62
N SER A 39 4.36 2.96 1.32
CA SER A 39 5.67 2.44 1.73
C SER A 39 6.83 3.31 1.23
N SER A 40 6.76 3.79 -0.02
CA SER A 40 7.76 4.66 -0.59
C SER A 40 7.88 6.01 0.13
N VAL A 41 6.77 6.58 0.59
CA VAL A 41 6.78 7.92 1.21
C VAL A 41 6.98 7.86 2.73
N PHE A 42 6.47 6.82 3.42
CA PHE A 42 6.58 6.72 4.88
C PHE A 42 8.01 6.46 5.38
N ARG A 43 8.93 6.02 4.52
CA ARG A 43 10.35 5.93 4.86
C ARG A 43 11.00 7.30 5.20
N TYR A 44 10.34 8.40 4.81
CA TYR A 44 10.77 9.76 5.14
C TYR A 44 10.11 10.31 6.41
N LYS A 45 9.19 9.57 7.03
CA LYS A 45 8.53 9.99 8.28
C LYS A 45 9.56 10.25 9.36
N GLY A 46 9.55 11.46 9.94
CA GLY A 46 10.50 11.86 10.99
C GLY A 46 11.93 12.11 10.52
N LYS A 47 12.19 12.11 9.21
CA LYS A 47 13.50 12.44 8.64
C LYS A 47 13.53 13.87 8.13
N ASP A 48 14.65 14.54 8.37
CA ASP A 48 14.92 15.85 7.81
C ASP A 48 15.53 15.66 6.40
N ALA A 49 14.66 15.62 5.40
CA ALA A 49 15.05 15.49 4.00
C ALA A 49 14.40 16.63 3.20
N ASP A 50 15.21 17.36 2.42
CA ASP A 50 14.72 18.46 1.60
C ASP A 50 13.88 17.96 0.40
N ALA A 51 13.03 18.84 -0.13
CA ALA A 51 12.11 18.51 -1.21
C ALA A 51 12.85 18.07 -2.49
N ARG A 52 14.04 18.62 -2.76
CA ARG A 52 14.83 18.28 -3.94
C ARG A 52 15.36 16.86 -3.86
N THR A 53 15.91 16.47 -2.73
CA THR A 53 16.38 15.10 -2.48
C THR A 53 15.24 14.09 -2.60
N ILE A 54 14.10 14.35 -1.94
CA ILE A 54 12.90 13.51 -2.04
C ILE A 54 12.43 13.40 -3.49
N GLY A 55 12.37 14.53 -4.19
CA GLY A 55 11.94 14.60 -5.60
C GLY A 55 12.80 13.76 -6.53
N GLN A 56 14.13 13.79 -6.33
CA GLN A 56 15.08 12.99 -7.10
C GLN A 56 14.97 11.50 -6.77
N GLU A 57 14.97 11.14 -5.48
CA GLU A 57 14.90 9.73 -5.05
C GLU A 57 13.59 9.04 -5.44
N LEU A 58 12.47 9.76 -5.36
CA LEU A 58 11.15 9.23 -5.73
C LEU A 58 10.81 9.43 -7.21
N GLY A 59 11.54 10.27 -7.93
CA GLY A 59 11.26 10.61 -9.33
C GLY A 59 9.91 11.30 -9.50
N VAL A 60 9.57 12.26 -8.62
CA VAL A 60 8.29 12.97 -8.62
C VAL A 60 8.45 14.44 -9.05
N GLN A 61 7.36 15.01 -9.58
CA GLN A 61 7.32 16.40 -10.06
C GLN A 61 6.60 17.34 -9.09
N ALA A 62 5.94 16.80 -8.09
CA ALA A 62 5.27 17.55 -7.03
C ALA A 62 5.28 16.77 -5.73
N ILE A 63 5.38 17.47 -4.61
CA ILE A 63 5.35 16.91 -3.26
C ILE A 63 4.25 17.62 -2.49
N LEU A 64 3.28 16.85 -1.97
CA LEU A 64 2.26 17.33 -1.04
C LEU A 64 2.73 17.07 0.38
N ASN A 65 2.95 18.12 1.16
CA ASN A 65 3.18 18.10 2.59
C ASN A 65 1.90 18.48 3.34
N GLY A 66 1.75 17.99 4.56
CA GLY A 66 0.63 18.34 5.42
C GLY A 66 1.01 18.35 6.90
N ARG A 67 0.36 19.23 7.66
CA ARG A 67 0.46 19.31 9.12
C ARG A 67 -0.94 19.27 9.71
N VAL A 68 -1.15 18.36 10.67
CA VAL A 68 -2.44 18.13 11.32
C VAL A 68 -2.37 18.60 12.75
N VAL A 69 -3.31 19.47 13.14
CA VAL A 69 -3.48 19.93 14.52
C VAL A 69 -4.90 19.62 14.95
N GLN A 70 -5.05 18.82 15.99
CA GLN A 70 -6.34 18.60 16.63
C GLN A 70 -6.45 19.40 17.93
N ARG A 71 -7.52 20.18 18.09
CA ARG A 71 -7.84 20.93 19.32
C ARG A 71 -9.30 20.64 19.69
N GLY A 72 -9.50 19.73 20.63
CA GLY A 72 -10.84 19.26 20.98
C GLY A 72 -11.53 18.61 19.77
N ASP A 73 -12.66 19.14 19.33
CA ASP A 73 -13.42 18.68 18.17
C ASP A 73 -12.96 19.32 16.83
N GLN A 74 -12.06 20.30 16.90
CA GLN A 74 -11.56 20.99 15.70
C GLN A 74 -10.32 20.31 15.16
N LEU A 75 -10.31 20.11 13.84
CA LEU A 75 -9.21 19.61 13.05
C LEU A 75 -8.71 20.71 12.10
N ILE A 76 -7.48 21.14 12.28
CA ILE A 76 -6.80 22.10 11.40
C ILE A 76 -5.78 21.34 10.60
N LEU A 77 -5.85 21.48 9.28
CA LEU A 77 -4.93 20.86 8.35
C LEU A 77 -4.31 21.93 7.45
N ASN A 78 -3.00 22.09 7.54
CA ASN A 78 -2.21 22.96 6.67
C ASN A 78 -1.57 22.10 5.59
N LEU A 79 -1.79 22.44 4.32
CA LEU A 79 -1.27 21.72 3.16
C LEU A 79 -0.38 22.62 2.32
N GLU A 80 0.70 22.06 1.81
CA GLU A 80 1.62 22.70 0.88
C GLU A 80 1.95 21.75 -0.27
N LEU A 81 1.72 22.19 -1.51
CA LEU A 81 2.18 21.51 -2.72
C LEU A 81 3.44 22.20 -3.21
N ILE A 82 4.54 21.45 -3.34
CA ILE A 82 5.89 21.97 -3.60
C ILE A 82 6.40 21.39 -4.91
N ASP A 83 7.03 22.23 -5.74
CA ASP A 83 7.87 21.80 -6.86
C ASP A 83 9.26 21.38 -6.32
N PRO A 84 9.64 20.10 -6.37
CA PRO A 84 10.91 19.64 -5.80
C PRO A 84 12.15 20.12 -6.57
N LYS A 85 12.01 20.61 -7.81
CA LYS A 85 13.14 21.11 -8.59
C LYS A 85 13.54 22.54 -8.18
N THR A 86 12.52 23.36 -7.94
CA THR A 86 12.70 24.78 -7.60
C THR A 86 12.55 25.07 -6.12
N GLU A 87 11.99 24.09 -5.36
CA GLU A 87 11.61 24.21 -3.95
C GLU A 87 10.55 25.29 -3.69
N ASN A 88 9.91 25.78 -4.74
CA ASN A 88 8.85 26.77 -4.62
C ASN A 88 7.51 26.10 -4.24
N VAL A 89 6.76 26.79 -3.39
CA VAL A 89 5.38 26.42 -3.09
C VAL A 89 4.51 26.74 -4.30
N ILE A 90 3.90 25.71 -4.90
CA ILE A 90 2.93 25.83 -6.01
C ILE A 90 1.58 26.29 -5.47
N TRP A 91 1.22 25.79 -4.29
CA TRP A 91 -0.05 26.05 -3.63
C TRP A 91 0.06 25.72 -2.14
N ALA A 92 -0.64 26.50 -1.31
CA ALA A 92 -0.85 26.24 0.10
C ALA A 92 -2.29 26.60 0.48
N ASP A 93 -2.86 25.84 1.41
CA ASP A 93 -4.19 26.10 1.95
C ASP A 93 -4.32 25.60 3.39
N GLU A 94 -5.28 26.15 4.12
CA GLU A 94 -5.64 25.75 5.47
C GLU A 94 -7.10 25.31 5.51
N TYR A 95 -7.33 24.12 6.00
CA TYR A 95 -8.67 23.58 6.24
C TYR A 95 -8.93 23.55 7.74
N ASN A 96 -10.02 24.21 8.16
CA ASN A 96 -10.48 24.16 9.54
C ASN A 96 -11.88 23.52 9.54
N ARG A 97 -11.99 22.32 10.10
CA ARG A 97 -13.22 21.50 10.07
C ARG A 97 -13.43 20.84 11.43
N LYS A 98 -14.66 20.38 11.68
CA LYS A 98 -14.92 19.49 12.81
C LYS A 98 -14.49 18.06 12.47
N GLN A 99 -14.23 17.25 13.48
CA GLN A 99 -13.94 15.83 13.27
C GLN A 99 -15.10 15.09 12.57
N SER A 100 -16.36 15.53 12.77
CA SER A 100 -17.52 15.02 12.04
C SER A 100 -17.41 15.17 10.53
N ASP A 101 -16.61 16.12 10.05
CA ASP A 101 -16.51 16.47 8.64
C ASP A 101 -15.25 15.83 7.97
N LEU A 102 -14.62 14.88 8.67
CA LEU A 102 -13.36 14.26 8.24
C LEU A 102 -13.47 13.61 6.85
N VAL A 103 -14.59 12.97 6.55
CA VAL A 103 -14.82 12.30 5.25
C VAL A 103 -14.92 13.32 4.12
N SER A 104 -15.73 14.38 4.29
CA SER A 104 -15.87 15.45 3.30
C SER A 104 -14.58 16.23 3.09
N LEU A 105 -13.82 16.47 4.16
CA LEU A 105 -12.51 17.13 4.12
C LEU A 105 -11.54 16.43 3.17
N GLN A 106 -11.48 15.10 3.19
CA GLN A 106 -10.59 14.36 2.32
C GLN A 106 -10.94 14.50 0.84
N ASN A 107 -12.22 14.49 0.51
CA ASN A 107 -12.67 14.67 -0.87
C ASN A 107 -12.39 16.09 -1.36
N ASP A 108 -12.58 17.10 -0.49
CA ASP A 108 -12.24 18.49 -0.79
C ASP A 108 -10.74 18.61 -1.13
N ILE A 109 -9.87 18.05 -0.28
CA ILE A 109 -8.42 18.08 -0.49
C ILE A 109 -8.04 17.39 -1.81
N ALA A 110 -8.55 16.18 -2.06
CA ALA A 110 -8.23 15.44 -3.27
C ALA A 110 -8.65 16.20 -4.54
N ARG A 111 -9.80 16.87 -4.53
CA ARG A 111 -10.29 17.73 -5.59
C ARG A 111 -9.39 18.95 -5.79
N ASP A 112 -9.06 19.66 -4.71
CA ASP A 112 -8.26 20.88 -4.78
C ASP A 112 -6.84 20.61 -5.25
N VAL A 113 -6.18 19.55 -4.74
CA VAL A 113 -4.86 19.10 -5.22
C VAL A 113 -4.90 18.75 -6.69
N SER A 114 -5.93 18.01 -7.16
CA SER A 114 -6.10 17.64 -8.57
C SER A 114 -6.26 18.87 -9.45
N ALA A 115 -7.02 19.87 -9.01
CA ALA A 115 -7.20 21.13 -9.73
C ALA A 115 -5.90 21.93 -9.81
N LYS A 116 -5.11 21.98 -8.72
CA LYS A 116 -3.81 22.70 -8.70
C LYS A 116 -2.75 22.03 -9.55
N LEU A 117 -2.79 20.71 -9.66
CA LEU A 117 -1.95 19.95 -10.59
C LEU A 117 -2.41 20.08 -12.06
N LYS A 118 -3.47 20.86 -12.33
CA LYS A 118 -4.04 21.08 -13.67
C LYS A 118 -4.41 19.80 -14.41
N LEU A 119 -4.88 18.79 -13.67
CA LEU A 119 -5.30 17.53 -14.26
C LEU A 119 -6.59 17.74 -15.06
N LYS A 120 -6.62 17.22 -16.28
CA LYS A 120 -7.86 17.11 -17.06
C LYS A 120 -8.62 15.88 -16.58
N LEU A 121 -9.46 16.06 -15.57
CA LEU A 121 -10.25 14.99 -15.00
C LEU A 121 -11.37 14.58 -15.96
N SER A 122 -11.47 13.28 -16.24
CA SER A 122 -12.61 12.69 -16.95
C SER A 122 -13.86 12.71 -16.05
N GLY A 123 -15.05 12.46 -16.62
CA GLY A 123 -16.25 12.29 -15.82
C GLY A 123 -16.13 11.16 -14.80
N THR A 124 -15.44 10.08 -15.16
CA THR A 124 -15.15 8.96 -14.26
C THR A 124 -14.21 9.38 -13.11
N ASP A 125 -13.16 10.16 -13.39
CA ASP A 125 -12.27 10.67 -12.34
C ASP A 125 -13.02 11.57 -11.36
N GLN A 126 -13.94 12.43 -11.86
CA GLN A 126 -14.77 13.27 -11.01
C GLN A 126 -15.69 12.44 -10.10
N GLN A 127 -16.27 11.35 -10.62
CA GLN A 127 -17.08 10.43 -9.83
C GLN A 127 -16.25 9.73 -8.75
N LYS A 128 -15.02 9.28 -9.06
CA LYS A 128 -14.11 8.68 -8.08
C LYS A 128 -13.77 9.66 -6.94
N LEU A 129 -13.49 10.92 -7.26
CA LEU A 129 -13.22 11.95 -6.24
C LEU A 129 -14.43 12.33 -5.40
N ALA A 130 -15.64 12.22 -5.95
CA ALA A 130 -16.88 12.52 -5.24
C ALA A 130 -17.39 11.35 -4.39
N LYS A 131 -16.75 10.16 -4.48
CA LYS A 131 -17.19 8.96 -3.80
C LYS A 131 -16.94 9.05 -2.30
N TYR A 132 -18.00 8.86 -1.52
CA TYR A 132 -17.96 8.65 -0.09
C TYR A 132 -18.05 7.13 0.16
N TYR A 133 -17.16 6.63 1.02
CA TYR A 133 -17.16 5.20 1.37
C TYR A 133 -18.04 4.92 2.59
N THR A 134 -18.33 5.94 3.39
CA THR A 134 -19.27 5.95 4.52
C THR A 134 -19.66 7.40 4.83
N ASP A 135 -20.87 7.63 5.32
CA ASP A 135 -21.32 8.92 5.85
C ASP A 135 -21.13 8.99 7.38
N ASP A 136 -20.79 7.88 8.02
CA ASP A 136 -20.52 7.81 9.46
C ASP A 136 -19.06 8.18 9.76
N SER A 137 -18.84 9.37 10.30
CA SER A 137 -17.50 9.87 10.63
C SER A 137 -16.82 9.07 11.74
N GLU A 138 -17.58 8.42 12.65
CA GLU A 138 -17.01 7.55 13.67
C GLU A 138 -16.58 6.22 13.08
N ALA A 139 -17.37 5.60 12.20
CA ALA A 139 -16.97 4.42 11.44
C ALA A 139 -15.68 4.67 10.66
N TYR A 140 -15.61 5.84 10.01
CA TYR A 140 -14.41 6.22 9.27
C TYR A 140 -13.19 6.43 10.17
N ARG A 141 -13.36 7.09 11.33
CA ARG A 141 -12.28 7.25 12.32
C ARG A 141 -11.76 5.92 12.83
N LEU A 142 -12.65 4.99 13.15
CA LEU A 142 -12.30 3.63 13.57
C LEU A 142 -11.55 2.89 12.46
N TYR A 143 -11.96 3.04 11.21
CA TYR A 143 -11.23 2.49 10.06
C TYR A 143 -9.80 3.04 9.97
N LEU A 144 -9.59 4.35 10.14
CA LEU A 144 -8.25 4.95 10.14
C LEU A 144 -7.37 4.41 11.28
N GLN A 145 -7.96 4.19 12.47
CA GLN A 145 -7.26 3.53 13.58
C GLN A 145 -6.87 2.08 13.21
N GLY A 146 -7.79 1.33 12.62
CA GLY A 146 -7.51 -0.01 12.11
C GLY A 146 -6.34 -0.01 11.11
N ARG A 147 -6.36 0.89 10.13
CA ARG A 147 -5.26 1.06 9.16
C ARG A 147 -3.94 1.42 9.81
N PHE A 148 -3.96 2.31 10.79
CA PHE A 148 -2.76 2.70 11.54
C PHE A 148 -2.10 1.51 12.24
N TYR A 149 -2.87 0.69 12.97
CA TYR A 149 -2.36 -0.50 13.65
C TYR A 149 -1.94 -1.59 12.66
N TRP A 150 -2.71 -1.83 11.60
CA TRP A 150 -2.34 -2.78 10.56
C TRP A 150 -1.00 -2.46 9.90
N ASN A 151 -0.71 -1.17 9.69
CA ASN A 151 0.52 -0.72 9.07
C ASN A 151 1.77 -0.86 9.96
N LYS A 152 1.62 -1.06 11.27
CA LYS A 152 2.76 -1.32 12.18
C LYS A 152 3.37 -2.70 11.99
N ARG A 153 2.66 -3.62 11.35
CA ARG A 153 3.15 -4.97 10.99
C ARG A 153 3.69 -5.81 12.16
N ALA A 154 3.26 -5.54 13.40
CA ALA A 154 3.64 -6.28 14.60
C ALA A 154 2.49 -7.18 15.07
N GLY A 155 2.77 -8.41 15.53
CA GLY A 155 1.75 -9.42 15.84
C GLY A 155 0.60 -8.95 16.72
N ARG A 156 0.89 -8.24 17.83
CA ARG A 156 -0.13 -7.67 18.73
C ARG A 156 -0.96 -6.54 18.08
N GLU A 157 -0.39 -5.85 17.11
CA GLU A 157 -1.04 -4.73 16.44
C GLU A 157 -2.10 -5.21 15.43
N PHE A 158 -1.96 -6.42 14.87
CA PHE A 158 -2.98 -7.02 14.00
C PHE A 158 -4.30 -7.25 14.74
N ALA A 159 -4.27 -7.74 15.98
CA ALA A 159 -5.48 -7.94 16.78
C ALA A 159 -6.18 -6.60 17.10
N LYS A 160 -5.41 -5.53 17.33
CA LYS A 160 -5.98 -4.18 17.50
C LYS A 160 -6.59 -3.68 16.19
N ALA A 161 -5.91 -3.88 15.08
CA ALA A 161 -6.42 -3.49 13.76
C ALA A 161 -7.75 -4.18 13.47
N GLU A 162 -7.83 -5.51 13.67
CA GLU A 162 -9.06 -6.28 13.51
C GLU A 162 -10.18 -5.73 14.38
N SER A 163 -9.92 -5.47 15.67
CA SER A 163 -10.91 -4.91 16.60
C SER A 163 -11.46 -3.57 16.12
N TYR A 164 -10.61 -2.68 15.61
CA TYR A 164 -11.06 -1.40 15.08
C TYR A 164 -11.88 -1.53 13.80
N PHE A 165 -11.52 -2.44 12.89
CA PHE A 165 -12.32 -2.71 11.69
C PHE A 165 -13.66 -3.34 12.04
N GLN A 166 -13.72 -4.25 13.03
CA GLN A 166 -14.98 -4.80 13.55
C GLN A 166 -15.89 -3.71 14.11
N GLN A 167 -15.33 -2.77 14.88
CA GLN A 167 -16.08 -1.63 15.39
C GLN A 167 -16.56 -0.71 14.26
N ALA A 168 -15.74 -0.49 13.22
CA ALA A 168 -16.11 0.33 12.08
C ALA A 168 -17.31 -0.24 11.32
N VAL A 169 -17.31 -1.55 11.00
CA VAL A 169 -18.44 -2.20 10.33
C VAL A 169 -19.66 -2.40 11.24
N ALA A 170 -19.47 -2.43 12.55
CA ALA A 170 -20.59 -2.44 13.50
C ALA A 170 -21.30 -1.07 13.56
N LYS A 171 -20.56 0.04 13.35
CA LYS A 171 -21.12 1.39 13.25
C LYS A 171 -21.83 1.63 11.92
N ASP A 172 -21.20 1.23 10.83
CA ASP A 172 -21.77 1.29 9.48
C ASP A 172 -21.62 -0.08 8.79
N PRO A 173 -22.66 -0.92 8.80
CA PRO A 173 -22.65 -2.22 8.11
C PRO A 173 -22.51 -2.14 6.58
N ASN A 174 -22.69 -0.96 5.98
CA ASN A 174 -22.50 -0.73 4.55
C ASN A 174 -21.10 -0.19 4.20
N PHE A 175 -20.22 -0.06 5.18
CA PHE A 175 -18.88 0.46 4.97
C PHE A 175 -17.95 -0.60 4.34
N ALA A 176 -17.96 -0.69 3.02
CA ALA A 176 -17.23 -1.69 2.25
C ALA A 176 -15.71 -1.74 2.56
N LEU A 177 -15.05 -0.57 2.76
CA LEU A 177 -13.61 -0.54 3.12
C LEU A 177 -13.33 -1.11 4.51
N GLY A 178 -14.29 -1.08 5.42
CA GLY A 178 -14.16 -1.74 6.73
C GLY A 178 -14.00 -3.26 6.57
N TYR A 179 -14.76 -3.87 5.66
CA TYR A 179 -14.64 -5.30 5.35
C TYR A 179 -13.34 -5.64 4.60
N VAL A 180 -12.84 -4.75 3.73
CA VAL A 180 -11.50 -4.90 3.15
C VAL A 180 -10.44 -4.89 4.27
N GLY A 181 -10.55 -3.98 5.25
CA GLY A 181 -9.68 -3.96 6.42
C GLY A 181 -9.72 -5.26 7.21
N LEU A 182 -10.92 -5.83 7.45
CA LEU A 182 -11.07 -7.14 8.08
C LEU A 182 -10.42 -8.26 7.28
N ALA A 183 -10.55 -8.24 5.96
CA ALA A 183 -9.89 -9.20 5.09
C ALA A 183 -8.34 -9.09 5.18
N ASP A 184 -7.83 -7.86 5.28
CA ASP A 184 -6.39 -7.60 5.40
C ASP A 184 -5.79 -8.11 6.72
N THR A 185 -6.56 -8.15 7.81
CA THR A 185 -6.09 -8.64 9.13
C THR A 185 -6.14 -10.15 9.27
N ASN A 186 -6.87 -10.85 8.41
CA ASN A 186 -6.97 -12.32 8.48
C ASN A 186 -5.72 -12.97 7.87
N GLU A 187 -5.09 -13.84 8.64
CA GLU A 187 -3.98 -14.66 8.19
C GLU A 187 -4.41 -15.66 7.10
N ASP A 188 -3.44 -16.20 6.36
CA ASP A 188 -3.69 -17.22 5.32
C ASP A 188 -4.34 -18.51 5.86
N LYS A 189 -4.28 -18.75 7.16
CA LYS A 189 -4.94 -19.90 7.82
C LYS A 189 -6.47 -19.75 7.84
N GLU A 190 -6.99 -18.53 7.81
CA GLU A 190 -8.42 -18.19 7.81
C GLU A 190 -8.92 -17.76 6.42
N ARG A 191 -8.35 -18.32 5.35
CA ARG A 191 -8.69 -17.99 3.95
C ARG A 191 -10.19 -17.98 3.63
N PRO A 192 -11.03 -18.93 4.13
CA PRO A 192 -12.45 -18.86 3.87
C PRO A 192 -13.11 -17.58 4.42
N LYS A 193 -12.78 -17.18 5.65
CA LYS A 193 -13.28 -15.96 6.28
C LYS A 193 -12.79 -14.69 5.57
N LYS A 194 -11.51 -14.68 5.17
CA LYS A 194 -10.94 -13.60 4.36
C LYS A 194 -11.70 -13.41 3.05
N LYS A 195 -11.97 -14.51 2.34
CA LYS A 195 -12.74 -14.50 1.08
C LYS A 195 -14.18 -14.04 1.29
N GLU A 196 -14.83 -14.43 2.40
CA GLU A 196 -16.15 -13.97 2.78
C GLU A 196 -16.19 -12.44 2.95
N TYR A 197 -15.26 -11.87 3.70
CA TYR A 197 -15.16 -10.42 3.87
C TYR A 197 -14.92 -9.67 2.54
N ILE A 198 -14.07 -10.21 1.68
CA ILE A 198 -13.81 -9.62 0.35
C ILE A 198 -15.08 -9.64 -0.51
N LEU A 199 -15.78 -10.76 -0.56
CA LEU A 199 -17.03 -10.89 -1.32
C LEU A 199 -18.13 -9.98 -0.76
N HIS A 200 -18.20 -9.83 0.56
CA HIS A 200 -19.14 -8.90 1.18
C HIS A 200 -18.82 -7.45 0.82
N ALA A 201 -17.55 -7.08 0.87
CA ALA A 201 -17.11 -5.74 0.45
C ALA A 201 -17.49 -5.44 -1.01
N LEU A 202 -17.29 -6.42 -1.91
CA LEU A 202 -17.64 -6.28 -3.33
C LEU A 202 -19.16 -6.28 -3.58
N ALA A 203 -19.95 -6.94 -2.73
CA ALA A 203 -21.41 -6.87 -2.80
C ALA A 203 -21.94 -5.48 -2.39
N LEU A 204 -21.23 -4.78 -1.50
CA LEU A 204 -21.55 -3.40 -1.11
C LEU A 204 -21.03 -2.38 -2.13
N ASP A 205 -19.86 -2.64 -2.69
CA ASP A 205 -19.18 -1.74 -3.63
C ASP A 205 -18.29 -2.53 -4.60
N ASP A 206 -18.76 -2.73 -5.82
CA ASP A 206 -18.06 -3.43 -6.89
C ASP A 206 -16.98 -2.59 -7.61
N GLN A 207 -16.72 -1.36 -7.11
CA GLN A 207 -15.71 -0.46 -7.65
C GLN A 207 -14.49 -0.33 -6.70
N LEU A 208 -14.22 -1.35 -5.87
CA LEU A 208 -13.09 -1.39 -4.96
C LEU A 208 -11.90 -2.14 -5.56
N PRO A 209 -10.87 -1.44 -6.08
CA PRO A 209 -9.73 -2.11 -6.72
C PRO A 209 -8.95 -3.00 -5.74
N GLU A 210 -8.85 -2.62 -4.47
CA GLU A 210 -8.17 -3.40 -3.45
C GLU A 210 -8.90 -4.74 -3.18
N ALA A 211 -10.22 -4.72 -3.15
CA ALA A 211 -11.02 -5.93 -2.96
C ALA A 211 -10.89 -6.89 -4.15
N HIS A 212 -10.98 -6.37 -5.39
CA HIS A 212 -10.74 -7.17 -6.60
C HIS A 212 -9.33 -7.77 -6.62
N ALA A 213 -8.30 -6.97 -6.31
CA ALA A 213 -6.94 -7.48 -6.22
C ALA A 213 -6.80 -8.60 -5.19
N SER A 214 -7.37 -8.42 -3.98
CA SER A 214 -7.37 -9.43 -2.93
C SER A 214 -8.12 -10.69 -3.35
N LEU A 215 -9.27 -10.57 -4.03
CA LEU A 215 -10.03 -11.72 -4.54
C LEU A 215 -9.24 -12.46 -5.62
N GLY A 216 -8.61 -11.74 -6.54
CA GLY A 216 -7.74 -12.30 -7.56
C GLY A 216 -6.57 -13.09 -6.97
N TYR A 217 -5.98 -12.59 -5.90
CA TYR A 217 -4.95 -13.33 -5.15
C TYR A 217 -5.50 -14.60 -4.49
N GLN A 218 -6.72 -14.56 -3.88
CA GLN A 218 -7.33 -15.76 -3.33
C GLN A 218 -7.60 -16.83 -4.40
N TYR A 219 -8.12 -16.43 -5.57
CA TYR A 219 -8.30 -17.36 -6.69
C TYR A 219 -6.99 -17.92 -7.21
N MET A 220 -5.90 -17.13 -7.23
CA MET A 220 -4.57 -17.63 -7.58
C MET A 220 -4.11 -18.74 -6.63
N LEU A 221 -4.35 -18.58 -5.32
CA LEU A 221 -4.03 -19.59 -4.30
C LEU A 221 -4.93 -20.85 -4.41
N ASP A 222 -6.13 -20.69 -4.97
CA ASP A 222 -7.07 -21.79 -5.26
C ASP A 222 -6.79 -22.45 -6.63
N TYR A 223 -5.75 -21.98 -7.36
CA TYR A 223 -5.42 -22.41 -8.73
C TYR A 223 -6.53 -22.13 -9.76
N ASP A 224 -7.49 -21.29 -9.46
CA ASP A 224 -8.48 -20.79 -10.43
C ASP A 224 -7.91 -19.60 -11.21
N TRP A 225 -7.09 -19.94 -12.22
CA TRP A 225 -6.36 -18.97 -13.01
C TRP A 225 -7.25 -18.00 -13.77
N ALA A 226 -8.40 -18.48 -14.26
CA ALA A 226 -9.33 -17.66 -15.03
C ALA A 226 -10.08 -16.65 -14.14
N ALA A 227 -10.51 -17.06 -12.95
CA ALA A 227 -11.11 -16.16 -11.97
C ALA A 227 -10.06 -15.14 -11.46
N SER A 228 -8.84 -15.61 -11.17
CA SER A 228 -7.75 -14.72 -10.75
C SER A 228 -7.45 -13.65 -11.80
N GLU A 229 -7.39 -14.01 -13.09
CA GLU A 229 -7.17 -13.06 -14.19
C GLU A 229 -8.24 -11.98 -14.23
N ARG A 230 -9.51 -12.37 -14.27
CA ARG A 230 -10.64 -11.42 -14.31
C ARG A 230 -10.59 -10.41 -13.17
N GLU A 231 -10.34 -10.88 -11.94
CA GLU A 231 -10.35 -10.01 -10.77
C GLU A 231 -9.12 -9.08 -10.73
N LEU A 232 -7.93 -9.57 -11.11
CA LEU A 232 -6.72 -8.74 -11.18
C LEU A 232 -6.79 -7.72 -12.30
N ASP A 233 -7.34 -8.09 -13.46
CA ASP A 233 -7.54 -7.16 -14.58
C ASP A 233 -8.56 -6.08 -14.17
N ARG A 234 -9.63 -6.45 -13.48
CA ARG A 234 -10.60 -5.49 -12.95
C ARG A 234 -9.97 -4.53 -11.94
N ALA A 235 -9.13 -5.03 -11.05
CA ALA A 235 -8.40 -4.20 -10.10
C ALA A 235 -7.50 -3.17 -10.81
N ILE A 236 -6.77 -3.59 -11.86
CA ILE A 236 -5.89 -2.73 -12.66
C ILE A 236 -6.69 -1.70 -13.47
N GLU A 237 -7.84 -2.10 -14.02
CA GLU A 237 -8.76 -1.19 -14.73
C GLU A 237 -9.28 -0.08 -13.80
N LEU A 238 -9.70 -0.45 -12.59
CA LEU A 238 -10.22 0.49 -11.58
C LEU A 238 -9.13 1.42 -11.04
N ASN A 239 -7.94 0.88 -10.79
CA ASN A 239 -6.77 1.63 -10.32
C ASN A 239 -5.47 1.13 -10.99
N PRO A 240 -5.04 1.74 -12.10
CA PRO A 240 -3.79 1.39 -12.78
C PRO A 240 -2.52 1.64 -11.96
N ASN A 241 -2.64 2.34 -10.83
CA ASN A 241 -1.55 2.65 -9.91
C ASN A 241 -1.64 1.85 -8.59
N LEU A 242 -2.36 0.74 -8.57
CA LEU A 242 -2.40 -0.18 -7.43
C LEU A 242 -1.24 -1.20 -7.52
N PRO A 243 -0.15 -1.05 -6.74
CA PRO A 243 1.03 -1.90 -6.90
C PRO A 243 0.75 -3.37 -6.62
N GLN A 244 -0.14 -3.68 -5.65
CA GLN A 244 -0.52 -5.06 -5.32
C GLN A 244 -1.15 -5.80 -6.50
N ALA A 245 -2.04 -5.15 -7.26
CA ALA A 245 -2.69 -5.78 -8.41
C ALA A 245 -1.66 -6.21 -9.46
N HIS A 246 -0.69 -5.34 -9.76
CA HIS A 246 0.40 -5.65 -10.68
C HIS A 246 1.34 -6.73 -10.12
N ALA A 247 1.67 -6.70 -8.82
CA ALA A 247 2.52 -7.70 -8.20
C ALA A 247 1.89 -9.10 -8.24
N TRP A 248 0.60 -9.22 -7.89
CA TRP A 248 -0.12 -10.49 -7.90
C TRP A 248 -0.40 -10.99 -9.31
N ASN A 249 -0.68 -10.10 -10.27
CA ASN A 249 -0.77 -10.49 -11.68
C ASN A 249 0.58 -11.02 -12.19
N GLY A 250 1.69 -10.38 -11.84
CA GLY A 250 3.03 -10.88 -12.15
C GLY A 250 3.31 -12.24 -11.52
N ALA A 251 2.92 -12.46 -10.25
CA ALA A 251 3.04 -13.75 -9.58
C ALA A 251 2.20 -14.84 -10.29
N ARG A 252 0.95 -14.53 -10.67
CA ARG A 252 0.08 -15.42 -11.44
C ARG A 252 0.71 -15.80 -12.78
N LEU A 253 1.18 -14.82 -13.54
CA LEU A 253 1.83 -15.03 -14.83
C LEU A 253 3.12 -15.87 -14.70
N MET A 254 3.89 -15.66 -13.63
CA MET A 254 5.08 -16.47 -13.33
C MET A 254 4.70 -17.93 -13.10
N MET A 255 3.63 -18.21 -12.34
CA MET A 255 3.15 -19.58 -12.10
C MET A 255 2.64 -20.26 -13.37
N LEU A 256 2.17 -19.49 -14.35
CA LEU A 256 1.76 -19.98 -15.68
C LEU A 256 2.94 -20.09 -16.68
N GLY A 257 4.18 -19.77 -16.29
CA GLY A 257 5.34 -19.79 -17.18
C GLY A 257 5.40 -18.65 -18.19
N ARG A 258 4.54 -17.63 -18.08
CA ARG A 258 4.49 -16.43 -18.93
C ARG A 258 5.48 -15.38 -18.43
N TYR A 259 6.76 -15.71 -18.45
CA TYR A 259 7.80 -14.96 -17.73
C TYR A 259 8.01 -13.52 -18.21
N ASP A 260 7.94 -13.25 -19.52
CA ASP A 260 8.12 -11.89 -20.05
C ASP A 260 6.98 -10.95 -19.59
N GLU A 261 5.77 -11.43 -19.62
CA GLU A 261 4.59 -10.69 -19.15
C GLU A 261 4.64 -10.53 -17.61
N ALA A 262 5.10 -11.54 -16.89
CA ALA A 262 5.32 -11.45 -15.44
C ALA A 262 6.34 -10.35 -15.10
N VAL A 263 7.46 -10.28 -15.85
CA VAL A 263 8.47 -9.22 -15.68
C VAL A 263 7.87 -7.84 -15.91
N ALA A 264 7.07 -7.66 -16.96
CA ALA A 264 6.43 -6.38 -17.25
C ALA A 264 5.50 -5.95 -16.10
N SER A 265 4.66 -6.87 -15.61
CA SER A 265 3.70 -6.61 -14.53
C SER A 265 4.41 -6.30 -13.21
N ILE A 266 5.42 -7.09 -12.82
CA ILE A 266 6.21 -6.86 -11.60
C ILE A 266 6.99 -5.53 -11.67
N LYS A 267 7.58 -5.21 -12.82
CA LYS A 267 8.27 -3.93 -12.99
C LYS A 267 7.31 -2.75 -12.83
N ARG A 268 6.09 -2.85 -13.37
CA ARG A 268 5.07 -1.81 -13.17
C ARG A 268 4.74 -1.63 -11.68
N SER A 269 4.61 -2.70 -10.91
CA SER A 269 4.45 -2.62 -9.46
C SER A 269 5.61 -1.90 -8.79
N LEU A 270 6.87 -2.21 -9.18
CA LEU A 270 8.08 -1.59 -8.61
C LEU A 270 8.29 -0.11 -9.04
N GLU A 271 7.75 0.30 -10.20
CA GLU A 271 7.73 1.73 -10.57
C GLU A 271 6.83 2.55 -9.63
N ILE A 272 5.70 1.96 -9.20
CA ILE A 272 4.75 2.57 -8.27
C ILE A 272 5.29 2.50 -6.84
N ASP A 273 5.79 1.32 -6.44
CA ASP A 273 6.33 1.05 -5.11
C ASP A 273 7.69 0.32 -5.18
N PRO A 274 8.80 1.05 -5.32
CA PRO A 274 10.14 0.45 -5.40
C PRO A 274 10.57 -0.31 -4.14
N THR A 275 9.91 -0.02 -3.00
CA THR A 275 10.27 -0.55 -1.68
C THR A 275 9.38 -1.70 -1.22
N ALA A 276 8.36 -2.09 -2.01
CA ALA A 276 7.48 -3.20 -1.67
C ALA A 276 8.26 -4.52 -1.52
N ALA A 277 8.45 -5.00 -0.30
CA ALA A 277 9.23 -6.20 -0.01
C ALA A 277 8.70 -7.44 -0.76
N GLY A 278 7.38 -7.65 -0.74
CA GLY A 278 6.74 -8.75 -1.46
C GLY A 278 6.97 -8.71 -2.97
N THR A 279 6.88 -7.52 -3.59
CA THR A 279 7.12 -7.36 -5.03
C THR A 279 8.58 -7.59 -5.39
N ASN A 280 9.52 -7.04 -4.59
CA ASN A 280 10.97 -7.29 -4.76
C ASN A 280 11.29 -8.78 -4.63
N PHE A 281 10.60 -9.47 -3.74
CA PHE A 281 10.73 -10.92 -3.56
C PHE A 281 10.23 -11.69 -4.80
N TYR A 282 9.00 -11.44 -5.25
CA TYR A 282 8.47 -12.06 -6.47
C TYR A 282 9.36 -11.79 -7.68
N TYR A 283 9.95 -10.59 -7.78
CA TYR A 283 10.90 -10.30 -8.85
C TYR A 283 12.16 -11.15 -8.76
N GLY A 284 12.71 -11.32 -7.55
CA GLY A 284 13.85 -12.21 -7.32
C GLY A 284 13.57 -13.66 -7.71
N ILE A 285 12.39 -14.19 -7.33
CA ILE A 285 11.97 -15.55 -7.70
C ILE A 285 11.78 -15.67 -9.23
N LEU A 286 11.09 -14.71 -9.84
CA LEU A 286 10.83 -14.69 -11.27
C LEU A 286 12.14 -14.74 -12.08
N LEU A 287 13.13 -13.95 -11.69
CA LEU A 287 14.45 -13.96 -12.30
C LEU A 287 15.13 -15.35 -12.17
N PHE A 288 14.96 -16.00 -11.01
CA PHE A 288 15.50 -17.35 -10.79
C PHE A 288 14.84 -18.40 -11.69
N VAL A 289 13.49 -18.48 -11.68
CA VAL A 289 12.76 -19.50 -12.44
C VAL A 289 12.82 -19.27 -13.96
N SER A 290 13.10 -18.04 -14.40
CA SER A 290 13.37 -17.71 -15.81
C SER A 290 14.83 -17.95 -16.24
N GLY A 291 15.68 -18.56 -15.38
CA GLY A 291 17.09 -18.87 -15.69
C GLY A 291 18.06 -17.70 -15.54
N ARG A 292 17.61 -16.53 -15.06
CA ARG A 292 18.41 -15.31 -14.84
C ARG A 292 19.03 -15.30 -13.44
N THR A 293 19.72 -16.39 -13.06
CA THR A 293 20.17 -16.64 -11.68
C THR A 293 21.05 -15.54 -11.11
N ALA A 294 22.02 -15.02 -11.88
CA ALA A 294 22.89 -13.94 -11.39
C ALA A 294 22.12 -12.64 -11.08
N GLU A 295 21.08 -12.34 -11.86
CA GLU A 295 20.21 -11.18 -11.61
C GLU A 295 19.30 -11.43 -10.39
N SER A 296 18.81 -12.66 -10.24
CA SER A 296 18.04 -13.07 -9.06
C SER A 296 18.85 -12.86 -7.78
N ILE A 297 20.12 -13.30 -7.74
CA ILE A 297 21.00 -13.11 -6.59
C ILE A 297 21.17 -11.62 -6.27
N ARG A 298 21.43 -10.78 -7.28
CA ARG A 298 21.52 -9.32 -7.05
C ARG A 298 20.24 -8.74 -6.47
N GLN A 299 19.08 -9.13 -7.02
CA GLN A 299 17.78 -8.63 -6.57
C GLN A 299 17.43 -9.08 -5.14
N LEU A 300 17.68 -10.35 -4.82
CA LEU A 300 17.42 -10.90 -3.49
C LEU A 300 18.41 -10.35 -2.45
N ASN A 301 19.67 -10.09 -2.79
CA ASN A 301 20.61 -9.40 -1.89
C ASN A 301 20.15 -7.98 -1.59
N LYS A 302 19.70 -7.22 -2.61
CA LYS A 302 19.12 -5.89 -2.41
C LYS A 302 17.93 -5.95 -1.44
N LEU A 303 17.04 -6.94 -1.59
CA LEU A 303 15.91 -7.13 -0.69
C LEU A 303 16.38 -7.49 0.74
N ALA A 304 17.39 -8.34 0.86
CA ALA A 304 17.95 -8.75 2.15
C ALA A 304 18.66 -7.59 2.90
N GLU A 305 19.13 -6.57 2.19
CA GLU A 305 19.65 -5.32 2.76
C GLU A 305 18.51 -4.40 3.21
N MET A 306 17.43 -4.33 2.43
CA MET A 306 16.24 -3.51 2.75
C MET A 306 15.45 -4.08 3.93
N GLU A 307 15.34 -5.42 3.99
CA GLU A 307 14.50 -6.17 4.93
C GLU A 307 15.31 -7.35 5.50
N PRO A 308 16.24 -7.10 6.42
CA PRO A 308 17.18 -8.14 6.90
C PRO A 308 16.54 -9.24 7.75
N THR A 309 15.32 -9.02 8.22
CA THR A 309 14.59 -9.95 9.11
C THR A 309 13.69 -10.95 8.37
N LEU A 310 13.68 -10.94 7.03
CA LEU A 310 12.84 -11.85 6.24
C LEU A 310 13.55 -13.17 5.93
N PRO A 311 13.22 -14.28 6.62
CA PRO A 311 13.94 -15.55 6.48
C PRO A 311 13.79 -16.16 5.07
N TRP A 312 12.64 -15.99 4.43
CA TRP A 312 12.38 -16.54 3.11
C TRP A 312 13.25 -15.91 2.01
N THR A 313 13.69 -14.66 2.14
CA THR A 313 14.65 -14.03 1.20
C THR A 313 15.98 -14.78 1.22
N ARG A 314 16.51 -15.08 2.42
CA ARG A 314 17.75 -15.84 2.62
C ARG A 314 17.63 -17.28 2.10
N GLY A 315 16.45 -17.90 2.31
CA GLY A 315 16.18 -19.23 1.78
C GLY A 315 16.26 -19.31 0.26
N TRP A 316 15.73 -18.30 -0.44
CA TRP A 316 15.81 -18.23 -1.89
C TRP A 316 17.21 -17.85 -2.41
N LEU A 317 17.95 -17.00 -1.70
CA LEU A 317 19.37 -16.75 -1.98
C LEU A 317 20.18 -18.04 -1.91
N SER A 318 19.98 -18.85 -0.88
CA SER A 318 20.62 -20.18 -0.76
C SER A 318 20.35 -21.06 -2.00
N ASN A 319 19.07 -21.11 -2.45
CA ASN A 319 18.73 -21.88 -3.66
C ASN A 319 19.41 -21.32 -4.91
N ALA A 320 19.48 -20.01 -5.07
CA ALA A 320 20.08 -19.36 -6.22
C ALA A 320 21.60 -19.58 -6.26
N TYR A 321 22.30 -19.45 -5.13
CA TYR A 321 23.73 -19.74 -5.02
C TYR A 321 24.04 -21.21 -5.30
N ARG A 322 23.24 -22.14 -4.76
CA ARG A 322 23.37 -23.56 -5.04
C ARG A 322 23.26 -23.86 -6.54
N TYR A 323 22.26 -23.26 -7.20
CA TYR A 323 22.06 -23.44 -8.64
C TYR A 323 23.20 -22.82 -9.47
N GLN A 324 23.81 -21.74 -8.98
CA GLN A 324 24.98 -21.11 -9.63
C GLN A 324 26.29 -21.90 -9.44
N GLY A 325 26.31 -22.90 -8.56
CA GLY A 325 27.49 -23.69 -8.26
C GLY A 325 28.38 -23.09 -7.16
N ASP A 326 27.81 -22.24 -6.29
CA ASP A 326 28.48 -21.65 -5.14
C ASP A 326 27.92 -22.25 -3.82
N PRO A 327 28.43 -23.43 -3.40
CA PRO A 327 27.90 -24.11 -2.23
C PRO A 327 28.23 -23.41 -0.92
N GLN A 328 29.31 -22.63 -0.86
CA GLN A 328 29.69 -21.91 0.36
C GLN A 328 28.66 -20.86 0.70
N ASN A 329 28.37 -19.92 -0.21
CA ASN A 329 27.35 -18.90 -0.01
C ASN A 329 25.94 -19.53 0.18
N ALA A 330 25.66 -20.65 -0.51
CA ALA A 330 24.39 -21.35 -0.33
C ALA A 330 24.17 -21.83 1.13
N VAL A 331 25.21 -22.40 1.76
CA VAL A 331 25.17 -22.88 3.14
C VAL A 331 25.05 -21.70 4.13
N GLU A 332 25.82 -20.62 3.91
CA GLU A 332 25.76 -19.42 4.73
C GLU A 332 24.36 -18.78 4.73
N GLU A 333 23.78 -18.59 3.55
CA GLU A 333 22.44 -17.99 3.46
C GLU A 333 21.35 -18.89 4.04
N ARG A 334 21.51 -20.23 3.96
CA ARG A 334 20.60 -21.17 4.60
C ARG A 334 20.69 -21.09 6.12
N ALA A 335 21.88 -20.99 6.67
CA ALA A 335 22.10 -20.84 8.10
C ALA A 335 21.47 -19.53 8.64
N ARG A 336 21.68 -18.43 7.92
CA ARG A 336 21.04 -17.13 8.23
C ARG A 336 19.51 -17.20 8.18
N SER A 337 18.95 -17.88 7.18
CA SER A 337 17.51 -18.10 7.08
C SER A 337 16.93 -18.81 8.30
N ILE A 338 17.63 -19.87 8.77
CA ILE A 338 17.20 -20.64 9.94
C ILE A 338 17.37 -19.81 11.22
N GLU A 339 18.47 -19.08 11.36
CA GLU A 339 18.69 -18.19 12.51
C GLU A 339 17.61 -17.14 12.65
N ILE A 340 17.24 -16.47 11.55
CA ILE A 340 16.18 -15.46 11.55
C ILE A 340 14.82 -16.10 11.88
N ALA A 341 14.49 -17.26 11.29
CA ALA A 341 13.24 -17.96 11.55
C ALA A 341 13.13 -18.54 12.98
N GLY A 342 14.27 -18.82 13.62
CA GLY A 342 14.32 -19.33 14.99
C GLY A 342 14.35 -18.24 16.09
N ARG A 343 14.47 -16.96 15.72
CA ARG A 343 14.32 -15.86 16.68
C ARG A 343 12.84 -15.76 17.06
N PRO A 344 12.48 -15.77 18.36
CA PRO A 344 11.13 -15.39 18.74
C PRO A 344 10.91 -13.96 18.22
N ASP A 345 9.76 -13.73 17.60
CA ASP A 345 9.35 -12.37 17.25
C ASP A 345 9.54 -11.52 18.52
N ASP A 346 10.42 -10.54 18.45
CA ASP A 346 10.59 -9.59 19.54
C ASP A 346 9.24 -8.92 19.75
N ALA A 347 8.62 -9.30 20.84
CA ALA A 347 7.24 -9.05 21.20
C ALA A 347 6.95 -7.57 21.45
#